data_9c923a104388c67c38cf21edd905fc89
#
_entry.id   9c923a104388c67c38cf21edd905fc89
#
_cell.length_a   1.000
_cell.length_b   1.000
_cell.length_c   1.000
_cell.angle_alpha   90.00
_cell.angle_beta   90.00
_cell.angle_gamma   90.00
#
_symmetry.space_group_name_H-M   'P 1'
#
loop_
_entity.id
_entity.type
_entity.pdbx_description
1 polymer ?
#
loop_
_entity_poly.entity_id
_entity_poly.type
_entity_poly.pdbx_seq_one_letter_code
_entity_poly.pdbx_strand_id
1 'polypeptide(L)'
;MPEFSRRSLIQTGVLGGAALAVSHLTDQFVSTAHAADSLSVVEWGPPFIDHTKALAAEWGKASIEWTLHAGGAAAILPKIKAAWPNPPYDVVDNWSPVFQSMIREDWAETVTLEDCPNLADVPTELIPKDAKGNWKAVPRGSSGLFFTYVPETCPVDIKSIEDLLNPKLKGQILWPNPTLNSNLQVVSLAMARGGDQFNMEPGWAFLKELAKSGNIGRVSATTSDMITAMDSGEATVTFIDQGTFASIKGVKAVPLTKTNKDLKTFLFVSGWAILKSSKNKKLAFDFANYLISKAASERYGKDVGEVPVNRKAEQTNEYLRFSPDELKKFVVVPDWDHLGKELDGWNKRWEKDIVQLL
;
A
#
# COMPACT_ATOMS: atom_id res chain seq x y z
N MET A 1 29.20 -8.60 52.42
CA MET A 1 29.23 -7.86 53.70
C MET A 1 29.67 -6.44 53.44
N PRO A 2 28.98 -5.41 53.91
CA PRO A 2 27.66 -5.42 54.50
C PRO A 2 26.62 -4.61 53.72
N GLU A 3 25.40 -4.95 54.02
CA GLU A 3 24.19 -4.18 53.86
C GLU A 3 24.25 -2.82 54.53
N PHE A 4 23.52 -1.81 54.01
CA PHE A 4 22.91 -0.78 54.83
C PHE A 4 21.47 -0.47 54.37
N SER A 5 20.64 -0.59 55.37
CA SER A 5 19.21 -0.58 55.49
C SER A 5 18.62 0.85 55.46
N ARG A 6 17.34 0.83 55.18
CA ARG A 6 16.34 1.90 55.20
C ARG A 6 16.25 2.62 56.58
N ARG A 7 15.67 3.79 56.52
CA ARG A 7 14.79 4.52 57.44
C ARG A 7 15.33 5.80 58.09
N SER A 8 14.45 6.77 57.90
CA SER A 8 13.95 7.83 58.79
C SER A 8 14.84 9.04 59.02
N LEU A 9 14.25 10.20 58.78
CA LEU A 9 13.89 11.13 59.83
C LEU A 9 12.92 12.20 59.36
N ILE A 10 11.78 12.20 60.03
CA ILE A 10 10.81 13.29 60.11
C ILE A 10 11.25 14.17 61.30
N GLN A 11 11.14 15.47 61.15
CA GLN A 11 10.59 16.40 62.17
C GLN A 11 11.11 17.83 61.97
N THR A 12 10.22 18.70 61.67
CA THR A 12 9.57 19.78 62.45
C THR A 12 10.39 21.08 62.59
N GLY A 13 9.75 22.14 62.18
CA GLY A 13 10.09 23.52 62.54
C GLY A 13 9.04 24.50 62.03
N VAL A 14 8.13 24.89 62.91
CA VAL A 14 7.02 25.85 62.74
C VAL A 14 7.49 27.24 63.22
N LEU A 15 6.80 28.31 62.76
CA LEU A 15 6.69 29.72 63.15
C LEU A 15 7.59 30.68 62.35
N GLY A 16 7.10 31.79 61.86
CA GLY A 16 6.04 32.70 62.17
C GLY A 16 6.00 33.89 61.21
N GLY A 17 4.87 34.44 61.11
CA GLY A 17 4.25 35.42 60.33
C GLY A 17 4.97 36.75 59.98
N ALA A 18 4.40 37.32 58.91
CA ALA A 18 3.91 38.70 58.85
C ALA A 18 3.24 38.96 57.48
N ALA A 19 2.01 39.38 57.52
CA ALA A 19 1.24 39.90 56.40
C ALA A 19 1.80 41.24 55.95
N LEU A 20 2.00 41.42 54.65
CA LEU A 20 1.87 42.70 53.97
C LEU A 20 1.21 42.48 52.62
N ALA A 21 -0.01 43.00 52.52
CA ALA A 21 -0.76 43.10 51.29
C ALA A 21 -0.07 44.08 50.34
N VAL A 22 0.29 43.64 49.18
CA VAL A 22 0.52 44.50 48.01
C VAL A 22 -0.27 43.90 46.88
N SER A 23 -1.43 44.54 46.63
CA SER A 23 -2.22 44.41 45.45
C SER A 23 -1.42 44.96 44.26
N HIS A 24 -0.89 44.13 43.41
CA HIS A 24 -0.55 44.48 42.05
C HIS A 24 -1.12 43.43 41.09
N LEU A 25 -2.06 43.95 40.32
CA LEU A 25 -2.53 43.36 39.06
C LEU A 25 -1.35 42.79 38.27
N THR A 26 -1.20 41.50 38.29
CA THR A 26 -0.57 40.78 37.20
C THR A 26 -1.70 40.09 36.45
N ASP A 27 -2.09 40.70 35.33
CA ASP A 27 -2.75 39.94 34.25
C ASP A 27 -1.88 38.71 33.99
N GLN A 28 -2.23 37.62 34.62
CA GLN A 28 -1.77 36.33 34.20
C GLN A 28 -2.44 36.08 32.85
N PHE A 29 -1.70 36.31 31.79
CA PHE A 29 -1.89 35.57 30.57
C PHE A 29 -1.75 34.09 30.96
N VAL A 30 -2.85 33.50 31.37
CA VAL A 30 -3.03 32.07 31.31
C VAL A 30 -3.11 31.79 29.80
N SER A 31 -1.93 31.64 29.22
CA SER A 31 -1.86 30.90 27.96
C SER A 31 -2.51 29.56 28.27
N THR A 32 -3.77 29.42 27.92
CA THR A 32 -4.34 28.11 27.73
C THR A 32 -3.43 27.43 26.70
N ALA A 33 -2.47 26.66 27.18
CA ALA A 33 -1.80 25.70 26.35
C ALA A 33 -2.95 24.82 25.80
N HIS A 34 -3.42 25.15 24.60
CA HIS A 34 -4.22 24.22 23.83
C HIS A 34 -3.35 22.98 23.78
N ALA A 35 -3.83 21.87 24.31
CA ALA A 35 -3.24 20.59 24.02
C ALA A 35 -3.05 20.59 22.50
N ALA A 36 -1.81 20.55 22.06
CA ALA A 36 -1.53 20.60 20.63
C ALA A 36 -2.38 19.51 19.99
N ASP A 37 -3.17 19.88 19.01
CA ASP A 37 -3.96 18.91 18.27
C ASP A 37 -3.04 17.78 17.85
N SER A 38 -3.45 16.53 18.03
CA SER A 38 -2.64 15.35 17.74
C SER A 38 -3.40 14.38 16.85
N LEU A 39 -2.68 13.70 15.98
CA LEU A 39 -3.18 12.60 15.16
C LEU A 39 -2.36 11.34 15.43
N SER A 40 -3.03 10.20 15.51
CA SER A 40 -2.37 8.89 15.48
C SER A 40 -2.50 8.29 14.08
N VAL A 41 -1.37 8.11 13.41
CA VAL A 41 -1.29 7.71 12.00
C VAL A 41 -0.55 6.39 11.87
N VAL A 42 -1.17 5.42 11.20
CA VAL A 42 -0.52 4.18 10.78
C VAL A 42 0.06 4.38 9.39
N GLU A 43 1.36 4.10 9.22
CA GLU A 43 2.08 4.30 7.95
C GLU A 43 3.01 3.10 7.66
N TRP A 44 3.44 2.98 6.41
CA TRP A 44 4.44 2.01 5.99
C TRP A 44 5.85 2.42 6.44
N GLY A 45 6.78 1.47 6.40
CA GLY A 45 8.20 1.75 6.57
C GLY A 45 8.79 2.63 5.45
N PRO A 46 10.09 2.96 5.52
CA PRO A 46 10.75 3.70 4.44
C PRO A 46 10.55 3.05 3.06
N PRO A 47 10.38 3.83 1.98
CA PRO A 47 10.47 5.31 1.92
C PRO A 47 9.19 6.06 2.32
N PHE A 48 8.07 5.36 2.54
CA PHE A 48 6.75 5.99 2.76
C PHE A 48 6.74 6.89 4.00
N ILE A 49 7.15 6.35 5.15
CA ILE A 49 7.14 7.11 6.42
C ILE A 49 8.04 8.34 6.36
N ASP A 50 9.20 8.25 5.67
CA ASP A 50 10.15 9.35 5.58
C ASP A 50 9.54 10.48 4.75
N HIS A 51 8.89 10.16 3.63
CA HIS A 51 8.15 11.10 2.82
C HIS A 51 7.00 11.75 3.60
N THR A 52 6.14 10.95 4.24
CA THR A 52 4.96 11.45 4.94
C THR A 52 5.32 12.29 6.16
N LYS A 53 6.39 11.94 6.91
CA LYS A 53 6.92 12.75 8.01
C LYS A 53 7.44 14.10 7.56
N ALA A 54 8.14 14.16 6.44
CA ALA A 54 8.64 15.42 5.89
C ALA A 54 7.48 16.35 5.53
N LEU A 55 6.45 15.84 4.87
CA LEU A 55 5.25 16.62 4.56
C LEU A 55 4.44 17.00 5.81
N ALA A 56 4.37 16.13 6.80
CA ALA A 56 3.70 16.42 8.08
C ALA A 56 4.36 17.58 8.82
N ALA A 57 5.71 17.64 8.80
CA ALA A 57 6.47 18.75 9.39
C ALA A 57 6.19 20.09 8.66
N GLU A 58 6.05 20.07 7.33
CA GLU A 58 5.69 21.25 6.53
C GLU A 58 4.23 21.68 6.76
N TRP A 59 3.31 20.70 6.88
CA TRP A 59 1.90 20.96 7.20
C TRP A 59 1.73 21.61 8.58
N GLY A 60 2.45 21.16 9.59
CA GLY A 60 2.70 21.85 10.87
C GLY A 60 1.48 22.16 11.75
N LYS A 61 0.30 21.57 11.50
CA LYS A 61 -0.92 21.90 12.25
C LYS A 61 -1.17 21.03 13.48
N ALA A 62 -0.46 19.90 13.59
CA ALA A 62 -0.62 18.95 14.71
C ALA A 62 0.66 18.17 14.97
N SER A 63 0.79 17.65 16.19
CA SER A 63 1.73 16.56 16.45
C SER A 63 1.19 15.24 15.91
N ILE A 64 2.06 14.38 15.37
CA ILE A 64 1.63 13.08 14.83
C ILE A 64 2.36 11.95 15.56
N GLU A 65 1.57 11.06 16.14
CA GLU A 65 2.03 9.79 16.67
C GLU A 65 2.03 8.74 15.56
N TRP A 66 3.21 8.19 15.26
CA TRP A 66 3.38 7.26 14.16
C TRP A 66 3.40 5.81 14.63
N THR A 67 2.57 5.00 14.02
CA THR A 67 2.61 3.54 14.13
C THR A 67 3.02 2.95 12.78
N LEU A 68 4.05 2.10 12.76
CA LEU A 68 4.42 1.40 11.53
C LEU A 68 3.64 0.11 11.35
N HIS A 69 3.31 -0.21 10.10
CA HIS A 69 2.82 -1.53 9.76
C HIS A 69 3.85 -2.60 10.13
N ALA A 70 3.37 -3.67 10.75
CA ALA A 70 4.16 -4.84 11.09
C ALA A 70 3.39 -6.10 10.70
N GLY A 71 4.03 -7.00 9.99
CA GLY A 71 3.42 -8.27 9.57
C GLY A 71 2.52 -8.19 8.34
N GLY A 72 2.73 -7.16 7.49
CA GLY A 72 1.98 -6.97 6.24
C GLY A 72 0.71 -6.13 6.39
N ALA A 73 0.10 -5.82 5.24
CA ALA A 73 -1.01 -4.86 5.13
C ALA A 73 -2.23 -5.20 5.98
N ALA A 74 -2.66 -6.46 5.94
CA ALA A 74 -3.85 -6.91 6.64
C ALA A 74 -3.65 -7.08 8.16
N ALA A 75 -2.41 -7.03 8.66
CA ALA A 75 -2.11 -7.23 10.08
C ALA A 75 -2.66 -6.14 11.00
N ILE A 76 -3.04 -4.98 10.45
CA ILE A 76 -3.70 -3.90 11.19
C ILE A 76 -5.17 -4.23 11.50
N LEU A 77 -5.85 -5.02 10.65
CA LEU A 77 -7.28 -5.30 10.78
C LEU A 77 -7.66 -5.98 12.10
N PRO A 78 -6.97 -7.06 12.57
CA PRO A 78 -7.24 -7.65 13.88
C PRO A 78 -7.04 -6.67 15.03
N LYS A 79 -6.06 -5.76 14.93
CA LYS A 79 -5.79 -4.76 15.96
C LYS A 79 -6.93 -3.74 16.07
N ILE A 80 -7.42 -3.24 14.93
CA ILE A 80 -8.57 -2.36 14.88
C ILE A 80 -9.80 -3.07 15.44
N LYS A 81 -10.06 -4.31 15.01
CA LYS A 81 -11.21 -5.11 15.45
C LYS A 81 -11.22 -5.33 16.96
N ALA A 82 -10.09 -5.71 17.52
CA ALA A 82 -9.96 -5.96 18.96
C ALA A 82 -10.19 -4.71 19.83
N ALA A 83 -9.87 -3.53 19.31
CA ALA A 83 -10.00 -2.26 20.00
C ALA A 83 -11.29 -1.50 19.66
N TRP A 84 -12.09 -1.98 18.70
CA TRP A 84 -13.31 -1.30 18.27
C TRP A 84 -14.33 -1.20 19.42
N PRO A 85 -15.03 -0.04 19.63
CA PRO A 85 -15.08 1.14 18.75
C PRO A 85 -14.05 2.23 19.08
N ASN A 86 -13.00 1.96 19.83
CA ASN A 86 -12.00 2.95 20.25
C ASN A 86 -10.55 2.51 19.91
N PRO A 87 -10.24 2.16 18.65
CA PRO A 87 -8.85 1.89 18.27
C PRO A 87 -7.98 3.15 18.45
N PRO A 88 -6.71 3.00 18.80
CA PRO A 88 -5.82 4.13 19.07
C PRO A 88 -5.28 4.76 17.77
N TYR A 89 -6.08 4.84 16.72
CA TYR A 89 -5.69 5.36 15.41
C TYR A 89 -6.76 6.32 14.88
N ASP A 90 -6.32 7.43 14.28
CA ASP A 90 -7.17 8.35 13.55
C ASP A 90 -7.13 8.06 12.05
N VAL A 91 -5.94 7.80 11.52
CA VAL A 91 -5.66 7.62 10.09
C VAL A 91 -4.89 6.31 9.88
N VAL A 92 -5.33 5.52 8.92
CA VAL A 92 -4.67 4.26 8.57
C VAL A 92 -4.29 4.30 7.10
N ASP A 93 -2.98 4.39 6.83
CA ASP A 93 -2.47 4.17 5.48
C ASP A 93 -2.59 2.70 5.11
N ASN A 94 -3.10 2.45 3.93
CA ASN A 94 -3.21 1.10 3.39
C ASN A 94 -3.42 1.11 1.88
N TRP A 95 -3.79 -0.04 1.32
CA TRP A 95 -4.01 -0.23 -0.10
C TRP A 95 -5.34 -0.96 -0.38
N SER A 96 -5.73 -1.01 -1.65
CA SER A 96 -7.07 -1.42 -2.12
C SER A 96 -7.70 -2.63 -1.41
N PRO A 97 -7.06 -3.80 -1.26
CA PRO A 97 -7.70 -4.95 -0.61
C PRO A 97 -8.08 -4.70 0.85
N VAL A 98 -7.23 -3.94 1.57
CA VAL A 98 -7.44 -3.67 2.99
C VAL A 98 -8.51 -2.60 3.17
N PHE A 99 -8.57 -1.60 2.29
CA PHE A 99 -9.69 -0.63 2.27
C PHE A 99 -11.03 -1.33 2.14
N GLN A 100 -11.16 -2.32 1.25
CA GLN A 100 -12.40 -3.08 1.12
C GLN A 100 -12.79 -3.81 2.41
N SER A 101 -11.81 -4.35 3.13
CA SER A 101 -12.06 -4.96 4.44
C SER A 101 -12.53 -3.93 5.47
N MET A 102 -11.89 -2.76 5.54
CA MET A 102 -12.31 -1.69 6.45
C MET A 102 -13.68 -1.11 6.09
N ILE A 103 -14.03 -1.06 4.80
CA ILE A 103 -15.34 -0.62 4.31
C ILE A 103 -16.43 -1.62 4.70
N ARG A 104 -16.19 -2.93 4.53
CA ARG A 104 -17.16 -3.98 4.94
C ARG A 104 -17.45 -3.99 6.43
N GLU A 105 -16.43 -3.78 7.25
CA GLU A 105 -16.56 -3.70 8.72
C GLU A 105 -17.12 -2.33 9.18
N ASP A 106 -17.40 -1.43 8.24
CA ASP A 106 -17.90 -0.07 8.48
C ASP A 106 -16.99 0.80 9.37
N TRP A 107 -15.67 0.58 9.28
CA TRP A 107 -14.69 1.34 10.07
C TRP A 107 -14.24 2.64 9.40
N ALA A 108 -14.31 2.72 8.07
CA ALA A 108 -13.85 3.88 7.32
C ALA A 108 -14.92 4.98 7.27
N GLU A 109 -14.52 6.22 7.57
CA GLU A 109 -15.38 7.39 7.47
C GLU A 109 -15.69 7.72 6.00
N THR A 110 -16.83 8.39 5.77
CA THR A 110 -17.16 8.91 4.45
C THR A 110 -16.35 10.18 4.19
N VAL A 111 -15.79 10.27 2.99
CA VAL A 111 -15.00 11.41 2.54
C VAL A 111 -15.80 12.21 1.54
N THR A 112 -15.76 13.53 1.62
CA THR A 112 -16.43 14.44 0.68
C THR A 112 -15.44 15.43 0.07
N LEU A 113 -15.88 16.16 -0.98
CA LEU A 113 -15.07 17.27 -1.52
C LEU A 113 -15.02 18.47 -0.55
N GLU A 114 -15.92 18.58 0.40
CA GLU A 114 -15.84 19.57 1.46
C GLU A 114 -14.71 19.24 2.44
N ASP A 115 -14.56 17.96 2.78
CA ASP A 115 -13.48 17.49 3.66
C ASP A 115 -12.11 17.50 2.98
N CYS A 116 -12.08 17.07 1.72
CA CYS A 116 -10.85 16.91 0.93
C CYS A 116 -11.00 17.53 -0.47
N PRO A 117 -10.89 18.87 -0.63
CA PRO A 117 -11.07 19.55 -1.92
C PRO A 117 -10.13 19.05 -3.03
N ASN A 118 -8.91 18.62 -2.71
CA ASN A 118 -7.94 18.10 -3.69
C ASN A 118 -8.39 16.77 -4.34
N LEU A 119 -9.41 16.08 -3.81
CA LEU A 119 -10.02 14.93 -4.47
C LEU A 119 -10.70 15.29 -5.81
N ALA A 120 -11.01 16.56 -6.06
CA ALA A 120 -11.47 17.02 -7.37
C ALA A 120 -10.45 16.76 -8.48
N ASP A 121 -9.18 16.65 -8.14
CA ASP A 121 -8.08 16.40 -9.07
C ASP A 121 -7.70 14.89 -9.15
N VAL A 122 -8.43 14.02 -8.49
CA VAL A 122 -8.21 12.57 -8.48
C VAL A 122 -9.26 11.88 -9.36
N PRO A 123 -8.87 10.92 -10.23
CA PRO A 123 -9.83 10.10 -10.96
C PRO A 123 -10.78 9.38 -10.00
N THR A 124 -12.08 9.53 -10.20
CA THR A 124 -13.10 8.97 -9.30
C THR A 124 -13.10 7.44 -9.26
N GLU A 125 -12.56 6.80 -10.29
CA GLU A 125 -12.37 5.37 -10.42
C GLU A 125 -11.32 4.83 -9.43
N LEU A 126 -10.37 5.67 -9.03
CA LEU A 126 -9.31 5.33 -8.09
C LEU A 126 -9.70 5.57 -6.63
N ILE A 127 -10.84 6.17 -6.35
CA ILE A 127 -11.28 6.44 -4.97
C ILE A 127 -12.04 5.23 -4.44
N PRO A 128 -11.59 4.57 -3.37
CA PRO A 128 -12.31 3.45 -2.76
C PRO A 128 -13.72 3.84 -2.31
N LYS A 129 -14.71 3.00 -2.64
CA LYS A 129 -16.14 3.27 -2.43
C LYS A 129 -16.82 2.13 -1.69
N ASP A 130 -17.85 2.47 -0.92
CA ASP A 130 -18.80 1.48 -0.42
C ASP A 130 -19.82 1.09 -1.51
N ALA A 131 -20.67 0.11 -1.20
CA ALA A 131 -21.70 -0.38 -2.13
C ALA A 131 -22.75 0.69 -2.50
N LYS A 132 -22.82 1.79 -1.76
CA LYS A 132 -23.71 2.94 -2.04
C LYS A 132 -23.03 4.01 -2.89
N GLY A 133 -21.75 3.82 -3.22
CA GLY A 133 -20.95 4.78 -3.99
C GLY A 133 -20.31 5.89 -3.15
N ASN A 134 -20.40 5.86 -1.83
CA ASN A 134 -19.74 6.84 -0.97
C ASN A 134 -18.23 6.60 -0.94
N TRP A 135 -17.45 7.66 -1.04
CA TRP A 135 -15.98 7.59 -0.92
C TRP A 135 -15.56 7.26 0.51
N LYS A 136 -14.61 6.36 0.68
CA LYS A 136 -14.22 5.80 1.98
C LYS A 136 -12.72 5.87 2.28
N ALA A 137 -11.94 6.37 1.36
CA ALA A 137 -10.52 6.60 1.56
C ALA A 137 -10.05 7.77 0.69
N VAL A 138 -8.92 8.36 1.06
CA VAL A 138 -8.21 9.40 0.32
C VAL A 138 -7.01 8.73 -0.35
N PRO A 139 -7.05 8.42 -1.65
CA PRO A 139 -5.93 7.81 -2.34
C PRO A 139 -4.79 8.82 -2.52
N ARG A 140 -3.54 8.37 -2.39
CA ARG A 140 -2.34 9.20 -2.62
C ARG A 140 -1.58 8.79 -3.86
N GLY A 141 -1.51 7.49 -4.11
CA GLY A 141 -0.76 6.91 -5.19
C GLY A 141 -1.48 5.74 -5.82
N SER A 142 -1.09 5.43 -7.03
CA SER A 142 -1.46 4.22 -7.74
C SER A 142 -0.19 3.47 -8.08
N SER A 143 -0.21 2.17 -7.86
CA SER A 143 0.85 1.26 -8.24
C SER A 143 0.29 0.17 -9.14
N GLY A 144 1.16 -0.58 -9.79
CA GLY A 144 0.77 -1.64 -10.71
C GLY A 144 1.47 -2.95 -10.41
N LEU A 145 0.77 -4.04 -10.70
CA LEU A 145 1.33 -5.40 -10.79
C LEU A 145 1.32 -5.82 -12.25
N PHE A 146 2.45 -6.29 -12.75
CA PHE A 146 2.63 -6.60 -14.17
C PHE A 146 3.75 -7.63 -14.40
N PHE A 147 3.72 -8.27 -15.56
CA PHE A 147 4.86 -9.06 -16.01
C PHE A 147 6.02 -8.16 -16.41
N THR A 148 7.23 -8.60 -16.12
CA THR A 148 8.49 -7.97 -16.52
C THR A 148 9.49 -9.00 -16.99
N TYR A 149 10.42 -8.59 -17.84
CA TYR A 149 11.52 -9.45 -18.28
C TYR A 149 12.78 -8.64 -18.52
N VAL A 150 13.92 -9.33 -18.68
CA VAL A 150 15.24 -8.76 -18.96
C VAL A 150 15.62 -9.08 -20.41
N PRO A 151 15.40 -8.15 -21.39
CA PRO A 151 15.63 -8.45 -22.81
C PRO A 151 17.05 -8.89 -23.17
N GLU A 152 18.05 -8.41 -22.42
CA GLU A 152 19.45 -8.70 -22.71
C GLU A 152 19.85 -10.16 -22.44
N THR A 153 19.17 -10.79 -21.47
CA THR A 153 19.49 -12.17 -21.03
C THR A 153 18.36 -13.15 -21.30
N CYS A 154 17.13 -12.67 -21.49
CA CYS A 154 16.00 -13.52 -21.82
C CYS A 154 16.13 -14.06 -23.26
N PRO A 155 16.13 -15.38 -23.48
CA PRO A 155 16.27 -15.95 -24.83
C PRO A 155 15.06 -15.76 -25.72
N VAL A 156 13.98 -15.15 -25.21
CA VAL A 156 12.71 -14.95 -25.90
C VAL A 156 12.25 -13.49 -25.68
N ASP A 157 11.80 -12.84 -26.76
CA ASP A 157 11.16 -11.53 -26.68
C ASP A 157 9.70 -11.73 -26.24
N ILE A 158 9.40 -11.43 -24.98
CA ILE A 158 8.09 -11.69 -24.36
C ILE A 158 7.09 -10.63 -24.79
N LYS A 159 6.05 -11.04 -25.52
CA LYS A 159 4.96 -10.17 -25.99
C LYS A 159 3.56 -10.69 -25.68
N SER A 160 3.46 -11.97 -25.29
CA SER A 160 2.19 -12.63 -24.98
C SER A 160 2.38 -13.69 -23.92
N ILE A 161 1.28 -14.22 -23.36
CA ILE A 161 1.37 -15.35 -22.44
C ILE A 161 1.92 -16.60 -23.13
N GLU A 162 1.69 -16.78 -24.44
CA GLU A 162 2.19 -17.94 -25.20
C GLU A 162 3.71 -18.01 -25.22
N ASP A 163 4.37 -16.85 -25.21
CA ASP A 163 5.83 -16.79 -25.19
C ASP A 163 6.40 -17.39 -23.89
N LEU A 164 5.62 -17.39 -22.80
CA LEU A 164 6.02 -18.02 -21.53
C LEU A 164 6.17 -19.56 -21.66
N LEU A 165 5.51 -20.17 -22.63
CA LEU A 165 5.62 -21.62 -22.91
C LEU A 165 6.79 -21.97 -23.82
N ASN A 166 7.56 -21.00 -24.31
CA ASN A 166 8.69 -21.27 -25.19
C ASN A 166 9.74 -22.13 -24.46
N PRO A 167 10.16 -23.27 -25.02
CA PRO A 167 11.10 -24.19 -24.35
C PRO A 167 12.49 -23.60 -24.09
N LYS A 168 12.84 -22.49 -24.76
CA LYS A 168 14.09 -21.73 -24.46
C LYS A 168 14.08 -21.08 -23.08
N LEU A 169 12.89 -20.90 -22.48
CA LEU A 169 12.73 -20.31 -21.13
C LEU A 169 12.89 -21.34 -20.01
N LYS A 170 13.36 -22.56 -20.29
CA LYS A 170 13.49 -23.59 -19.26
C LYS A 170 14.28 -23.09 -18.05
N GLY A 171 13.62 -23.08 -16.86
CA GLY A 171 14.19 -22.58 -15.61
C GLY A 171 14.34 -21.05 -15.49
N GLN A 172 13.86 -20.28 -16.47
CA GLN A 172 14.11 -18.83 -16.54
C GLN A 172 13.01 -17.98 -15.91
N ILE A 173 11.85 -18.57 -15.58
CA ILE A 173 10.72 -17.84 -14.99
C ILE A 173 10.76 -17.98 -13.47
N LEU A 174 10.82 -16.87 -12.77
CA LEU A 174 10.59 -16.78 -11.33
C LEU A 174 9.12 -16.53 -11.08
N TRP A 175 8.43 -17.51 -10.50
CA TRP A 175 7.01 -17.36 -10.21
C TRP A 175 6.78 -16.81 -8.80
N PRO A 176 6.01 -15.73 -8.62
CA PRO A 176 5.69 -15.24 -7.28
C PRO A 176 4.75 -16.22 -6.57
N ASN A 177 5.00 -16.46 -5.28
CA ASN A 177 4.05 -17.18 -4.45
C ASN A 177 2.70 -16.47 -4.49
N PRO A 178 1.56 -17.19 -4.56
CA PRO A 178 0.23 -16.60 -4.60
C PRO A 178 -0.06 -15.55 -3.52
N THR A 179 0.53 -15.72 -2.34
CA THR A 179 0.34 -14.79 -1.22
C THR A 179 0.97 -13.41 -1.43
N LEU A 180 1.94 -13.28 -2.36
CA LEU A 180 2.56 -11.98 -2.66
C LEU A 180 1.65 -11.07 -3.48
N ASN A 181 0.99 -11.62 -4.50
CA ASN A 181 0.30 -10.84 -5.53
C ASN A 181 -1.17 -11.23 -5.68
N SER A 182 -1.79 -11.83 -4.65
CA SER A 182 -3.21 -12.21 -4.62
C SER A 182 -3.66 -13.02 -5.86
N ASN A 183 -2.78 -13.85 -6.42
CA ASN A 183 -3.00 -14.62 -7.66
C ASN A 183 -3.30 -13.78 -8.92
N LEU A 184 -3.00 -12.48 -8.94
CA LEU A 184 -3.28 -11.61 -10.10
C LEU A 184 -2.53 -12.03 -11.36
N GLN A 185 -1.34 -12.64 -11.23
CA GLN A 185 -0.65 -13.26 -12.35
C GLN A 185 -1.50 -14.36 -13.02
N VAL A 186 -2.25 -15.15 -12.25
CA VAL A 186 -3.15 -16.19 -12.79
C VAL A 186 -4.40 -15.55 -13.41
N VAL A 187 -4.90 -14.44 -12.83
CA VAL A 187 -5.99 -13.65 -13.46
C VAL A 187 -5.54 -13.14 -14.84
N SER A 188 -4.29 -12.65 -14.98
CA SER A 188 -3.75 -12.22 -16.28
C SER A 188 -3.76 -13.36 -17.30
N LEU A 189 -3.33 -14.58 -16.89
CA LEU A 189 -3.38 -15.76 -17.75
C LEU A 189 -4.81 -16.14 -18.12
N ALA A 190 -5.76 -16.06 -17.17
CA ALA A 190 -7.17 -16.33 -17.44
C ALA A 190 -7.74 -15.37 -18.50
N MET A 191 -7.50 -14.07 -18.32
CA MET A 191 -7.98 -13.04 -19.25
C MET A 191 -7.43 -13.22 -20.67
N ALA A 192 -6.16 -13.58 -20.79
CA ALA A 192 -5.55 -13.85 -22.09
C ALA A 192 -6.14 -15.07 -22.81
N ARG A 193 -6.76 -15.99 -22.08
CA ARG A 193 -7.42 -17.22 -22.59
C ARG A 193 -8.94 -17.15 -22.52
N GLY A 194 -9.53 -15.94 -22.45
CA GLY A 194 -10.98 -15.72 -22.51
C GLY A 194 -11.72 -15.90 -21.18
N GLY A 195 -11.01 -16.03 -20.07
CA GLY A 195 -11.54 -15.94 -18.72
C GLY A 195 -11.44 -14.52 -18.13
N ASP A 196 -11.62 -14.40 -16.84
CA ASP A 196 -11.46 -13.18 -16.07
C ASP A 196 -11.27 -13.51 -14.58
N GLN A 197 -11.36 -12.48 -13.70
CA GLN A 197 -11.24 -12.68 -12.25
C GLN A 197 -12.39 -13.51 -11.62
N PHE A 198 -13.53 -13.67 -12.33
CA PHE A 198 -14.68 -14.48 -11.90
C PHE A 198 -14.66 -15.88 -12.54
N ASN A 199 -13.89 -16.06 -13.62
CA ASN A 199 -13.67 -17.33 -14.31
C ASN A 199 -12.17 -17.58 -14.50
N MET A 200 -11.54 -18.15 -13.48
CA MET A 200 -10.10 -18.42 -13.44
C MET A 200 -9.68 -19.73 -14.13
N GLU A 201 -10.63 -20.57 -14.61
CA GLU A 201 -10.31 -21.90 -15.16
C GLU A 201 -9.31 -21.87 -16.31
N PRO A 202 -9.43 -20.95 -17.31
CA PRO A 202 -8.44 -20.88 -18.38
C PRO A 202 -7.02 -20.52 -17.88
N GLY A 203 -6.94 -19.66 -16.85
CA GLY A 203 -5.66 -19.30 -16.25
C GLY A 203 -4.99 -20.44 -15.48
N TRP A 204 -5.76 -21.20 -14.72
CA TRP A 204 -5.27 -22.41 -14.05
C TRP A 204 -4.82 -23.49 -15.03
N ALA A 205 -5.56 -23.67 -16.14
CA ALA A 205 -5.16 -24.61 -17.19
C ALA A 205 -3.82 -24.21 -17.80
N PHE A 206 -3.65 -22.92 -18.16
CA PHE A 206 -2.39 -22.41 -18.70
C PHE A 206 -1.24 -22.53 -17.67
N LEU A 207 -1.48 -22.22 -16.41
CA LEU A 207 -0.45 -22.34 -15.38
C LEU A 207 0.01 -23.80 -15.18
N LYS A 208 -0.89 -24.77 -15.33
CA LYS A 208 -0.53 -26.20 -15.33
C LYS A 208 0.36 -26.57 -16.52
N GLU A 209 0.09 -26.03 -17.72
CA GLU A 209 0.97 -26.21 -18.89
C GLU A 209 2.34 -25.59 -18.62
N LEU A 210 2.36 -24.36 -18.09
CA LEU A 210 3.59 -23.64 -17.78
C LEU A 210 4.44 -24.36 -16.71
N ALA A 211 3.82 -24.88 -15.67
CA ALA A 211 4.53 -25.66 -14.64
C ALA A 211 5.14 -26.94 -15.25
N LYS A 212 4.38 -27.67 -16.07
CA LYS A 212 4.86 -28.90 -16.74
C LYS A 212 5.96 -28.64 -17.78
N SER A 213 6.04 -27.44 -18.37
CA SER A 213 7.09 -27.11 -19.34
C SER A 213 8.49 -27.06 -18.73
N GLY A 214 8.59 -26.89 -17.39
CA GLY A 214 9.82 -26.67 -16.68
C GLY A 214 10.40 -25.27 -16.87
N ASN A 215 9.62 -24.32 -17.41
CA ASN A 215 10.04 -22.94 -17.60
C ASN A 215 10.05 -22.16 -16.29
N ILE A 216 9.18 -22.52 -15.32
CA ILE A 216 9.24 -22.02 -13.96
C ILE A 216 10.44 -22.67 -13.27
N GLY A 217 11.50 -21.90 -13.01
CA GLY A 217 12.70 -22.37 -12.35
C GLY A 217 12.51 -22.57 -10.85
N ARG A 218 11.80 -21.63 -10.23
CA ARG A 218 11.39 -21.71 -8.82
C ARG A 218 10.30 -20.69 -8.46
N VAL A 219 9.80 -20.83 -7.24
CA VAL A 219 8.80 -19.92 -6.65
C VAL A 219 9.48 -19.03 -5.62
N SER A 220 9.21 -17.74 -5.67
CA SER A 220 9.68 -16.78 -4.68
C SER A 220 8.60 -16.45 -3.65
N ALA A 221 8.98 -16.44 -2.38
CA ALA A 221 8.08 -16.09 -1.27
C ALA A 221 8.25 -14.64 -0.77
N THR A 222 9.25 -13.90 -1.27
CA THR A 222 9.52 -12.52 -0.83
C THR A 222 9.95 -11.62 -1.98
N THR A 223 9.64 -10.32 -1.86
CA THR A 223 10.06 -9.32 -2.85
C THR A 223 11.58 -9.17 -2.91
N SER A 224 12.28 -9.25 -1.76
CA SER A 224 13.75 -9.18 -1.72
C SER A 224 14.41 -10.32 -2.49
N ASP A 225 13.85 -11.53 -2.40
CA ASP A 225 14.32 -12.68 -3.16
C ASP A 225 14.06 -12.49 -4.66
N MET A 226 12.93 -11.91 -5.05
CA MET A 226 12.62 -11.60 -6.45
C MET A 226 13.62 -10.60 -7.03
N ILE A 227 13.95 -9.53 -6.30
CA ILE A 227 14.96 -8.55 -6.71
C ILE A 227 16.31 -9.23 -6.91
N THR A 228 16.75 -10.04 -5.93
CA THR A 228 18.04 -10.73 -5.99
C THR A 228 18.14 -11.69 -7.18
N ALA A 229 17.09 -12.47 -7.44
CA ALA A 229 17.06 -13.42 -8.55
C ALA A 229 17.11 -12.74 -9.93
N MET A 230 16.41 -11.60 -10.06
CA MET A 230 16.45 -10.82 -11.30
C MET A 230 17.81 -10.13 -11.48
N ASP A 231 18.35 -9.50 -10.44
CA ASP A 231 19.63 -8.77 -10.50
C ASP A 231 20.82 -9.69 -10.75
N SER A 232 20.77 -10.93 -10.27
CA SER A 232 21.82 -11.94 -10.50
C SER A 232 21.72 -12.64 -11.87
N GLY A 233 20.61 -12.45 -12.60
CA GLY A 233 20.33 -13.15 -13.84
C GLY A 233 19.93 -14.63 -13.64
N GLU A 234 19.61 -15.05 -12.42
CA GLU A 234 19.03 -16.36 -12.14
C GLU A 234 17.68 -16.55 -12.85
N ALA A 235 16.90 -15.48 -12.90
CA ALA A 235 15.63 -15.44 -13.61
C ALA A 235 15.59 -14.24 -14.57
N THR A 236 14.89 -14.42 -15.68
CA THR A 236 14.78 -13.38 -16.71
C THR A 236 13.34 -12.89 -16.92
N VAL A 237 12.34 -13.59 -16.36
CA VAL A 237 10.91 -13.24 -16.42
C VAL A 237 10.28 -13.40 -15.05
N THR A 238 9.44 -12.44 -14.64
CA THR A 238 8.64 -12.55 -13.43
C THR A 238 7.38 -11.66 -13.50
N PHE A 239 6.51 -11.76 -12.48
CA PHE A 239 5.35 -10.88 -12.27
C PHE A 239 5.50 -10.18 -10.93
N ILE A 240 5.60 -8.86 -10.93
CA ILE A 240 5.95 -8.06 -9.76
C ILE A 240 5.17 -6.76 -9.68
N ASP A 241 5.19 -6.16 -8.50
CA ASP A 241 4.70 -4.78 -8.29
C ASP A 241 5.76 -3.75 -8.71
N GLN A 242 5.28 -2.51 -8.86
CA GLN A 242 6.11 -1.38 -9.26
C GLN A 242 7.27 -1.09 -8.30
N GLY A 243 7.07 -1.22 -6.98
CA GLY A 243 8.11 -0.95 -5.99
C GLY A 243 9.25 -1.97 -6.09
N THR A 244 8.90 -3.24 -6.25
CA THR A 244 9.85 -4.33 -6.52
C THR A 244 10.56 -4.11 -7.84
N PHE A 245 9.84 -3.76 -8.92
CA PHE A 245 10.42 -3.45 -10.23
C PHE A 245 11.42 -2.28 -10.15
N ALA A 246 11.05 -1.19 -9.48
CA ALA A 246 11.92 -0.03 -9.31
C ALA A 246 13.18 -0.32 -8.48
N SER A 247 13.19 -1.42 -7.73
CA SER A 247 14.31 -1.84 -6.89
C SER A 247 15.31 -2.76 -7.59
N ILE A 248 14.96 -3.29 -8.78
CA ILE A 248 15.87 -4.05 -9.65
C ILE A 248 16.89 -3.07 -10.26
N LYS A 249 18.18 -3.25 -9.98
CA LYS A 249 19.25 -2.33 -10.39
C LYS A 249 20.42 -3.02 -11.10
N GLY A 250 20.58 -4.33 -10.89
CA GLY A 250 21.66 -5.11 -11.47
C GLY A 250 21.48 -5.42 -12.96
N VAL A 251 20.24 -5.35 -13.46
CA VAL A 251 19.87 -5.63 -14.85
C VAL A 251 18.90 -4.59 -15.39
N LYS A 252 18.79 -4.48 -16.72
CA LYS A 252 17.82 -3.63 -17.37
C LYS A 252 16.51 -4.37 -17.63
N ALA A 253 15.69 -4.50 -16.60
CA ALA A 253 14.36 -5.07 -16.75
C ALA A 253 13.40 -4.13 -17.49
N VAL A 254 12.45 -4.71 -18.24
CA VAL A 254 11.42 -3.99 -19.02
C VAL A 254 10.02 -4.42 -18.55
N PRO A 255 9.15 -3.48 -18.16
CA PRO A 255 7.79 -3.80 -17.76
C PRO A 255 6.90 -4.05 -18.99
N LEU A 256 6.10 -5.12 -18.95
CA LEU A 256 5.18 -5.50 -20.03
C LEU A 256 3.80 -4.86 -19.84
N THR A 257 3.77 -3.55 -19.62
CA THR A 257 2.53 -2.82 -19.33
C THR A 257 1.78 -2.39 -20.58
N LYS A 258 2.47 -2.07 -21.68
CA LYS A 258 1.88 -1.50 -22.90
C LYS A 258 2.30 -2.22 -24.18
N THR A 259 3.52 -2.73 -24.23
CA THR A 259 4.16 -3.31 -25.43
C THR A 259 3.93 -4.82 -25.53
N ASN A 260 2.70 -5.25 -25.30
CA ASN A 260 2.33 -6.68 -25.31
C ASN A 260 0.98 -6.87 -25.99
N LYS A 261 0.63 -8.15 -26.25
CA LYS A 261 -0.63 -8.53 -26.91
C LYS A 261 -1.78 -8.68 -25.91
N ASP A 262 -1.57 -9.40 -24.81
CA ASP A 262 -2.63 -9.92 -23.95
C ASP A 262 -2.31 -9.91 -22.44
N LEU A 263 -1.08 -9.58 -22.05
CA LEU A 263 -0.70 -9.45 -20.63
C LEU A 263 -1.38 -8.23 -20.00
N LYS A 264 -1.84 -8.38 -18.76
CA LYS A 264 -2.56 -7.31 -18.04
C LYS A 264 -1.73 -6.69 -16.95
N THR A 265 -1.92 -5.39 -16.77
CA THR A 265 -1.46 -4.60 -15.63
C THR A 265 -2.62 -4.42 -14.67
N PHE A 266 -2.42 -4.80 -13.41
CA PHE A 266 -3.42 -4.63 -12.38
C PHE A 266 -3.09 -3.40 -11.56
N LEU A 267 -3.96 -2.38 -11.61
CA LEU A 267 -3.80 -1.18 -10.80
C LEU A 267 -4.43 -1.34 -9.43
N PHE A 268 -3.73 -0.87 -8.42
CA PHE A 268 -4.23 -0.70 -7.08
C PHE A 268 -3.88 0.69 -6.55
N VAL A 269 -4.60 1.15 -5.56
CA VAL A 269 -4.35 2.43 -4.92
C VAL A 269 -3.85 2.24 -3.50
N SER A 270 -2.93 3.10 -3.10
CA SER A 270 -2.50 3.32 -1.72
C SER A 270 -3.03 4.67 -1.24
N GLY A 271 -3.17 4.84 0.07
CA GLY A 271 -3.65 6.09 0.65
C GLY A 271 -4.18 5.91 2.07
N TRP A 272 -5.04 6.79 2.51
CA TRP A 272 -5.47 6.87 3.90
C TRP A 272 -6.97 6.67 4.07
N ALA A 273 -7.35 5.74 4.95
CA ALA A 273 -8.68 5.69 5.54
C ALA A 273 -8.69 6.44 6.88
N ILE A 274 -9.62 7.34 7.04
CA ILE A 274 -9.91 7.98 8.32
C ILE A 274 -10.88 7.08 9.08
N LEU A 275 -10.58 6.73 10.32
CA LEU A 275 -11.47 5.86 11.10
C LEU A 275 -12.70 6.61 11.59
N LYS A 276 -13.85 5.96 11.53
CA LYS A 276 -15.12 6.50 12.07
C LYS A 276 -15.04 6.81 13.56
N SER A 277 -14.22 6.07 14.29
CA SER A 277 -13.95 6.25 15.71
C SER A 277 -13.08 7.46 16.04
N SER A 278 -12.37 8.02 15.06
CA SER A 278 -11.53 9.20 15.28
C SER A 278 -12.35 10.37 15.84
N LYS A 279 -11.80 11.00 16.87
CA LYS A 279 -12.32 12.24 17.44
C LYS A 279 -11.79 13.48 16.73
N ASN A 280 -10.76 13.31 15.91
CA ASN A 280 -10.01 14.36 15.22
C ASN A 280 -10.27 14.36 13.71
N LYS A 281 -11.47 13.94 13.26
CA LYS A 281 -11.79 13.71 11.85
C LYS A 281 -11.47 14.90 10.94
N LYS A 282 -11.86 16.11 11.35
CA LYS A 282 -11.57 17.32 10.57
C LYS A 282 -10.08 17.53 10.34
N LEU A 283 -9.29 17.33 11.39
CA LEU A 283 -7.83 17.44 11.32
C LEU A 283 -7.23 16.32 10.44
N ALA A 284 -7.74 15.09 10.57
CA ALA A 284 -7.32 13.95 9.79
C ALA A 284 -7.61 14.15 8.28
N PHE A 285 -8.78 14.70 7.95
CA PHE A 285 -9.10 15.04 6.56
C PHE A 285 -8.27 16.20 6.03
N ASP A 286 -8.03 17.25 6.82
CA ASP A 286 -7.14 18.36 6.42
C ASP A 286 -5.72 17.86 6.15
N PHE A 287 -5.21 16.95 6.99
CA PHE A 287 -3.92 16.29 6.77
C PHE A 287 -3.91 15.46 5.47
N ALA A 288 -4.86 14.55 5.31
CA ALA A 288 -4.96 13.74 4.10
C ALA A 288 -5.13 14.60 2.83
N ASN A 289 -5.94 15.67 2.90
CA ASN A 289 -6.09 16.62 1.80
C ASN A 289 -4.78 17.33 1.44
N TYR A 290 -3.99 17.75 2.44
CA TYR A 290 -2.67 18.34 2.21
C TYR A 290 -1.73 17.36 1.49
N LEU A 291 -1.70 16.09 1.92
CA LEU A 291 -0.85 15.06 1.36
C LEU A 291 -1.16 14.70 -0.10
N ILE A 292 -2.37 14.99 -0.59
CA ILE A 292 -2.74 14.81 -2.01
C ILE A 292 -2.78 16.12 -2.80
N SER A 293 -2.27 17.21 -2.25
CA SER A 293 -2.05 18.45 -3.02
C SER A 293 -1.10 18.21 -4.20
N LYS A 294 -1.15 19.06 -5.23
CA LYS A 294 -0.26 18.94 -6.39
C LYS A 294 1.20 18.81 -5.98
N ALA A 295 1.69 19.71 -5.12
CA ALA A 295 3.08 19.72 -4.68
C ALA A 295 3.48 18.48 -3.89
N ALA A 296 2.63 18.03 -2.94
CA ALA A 296 2.86 16.82 -2.17
C ALA A 296 2.85 15.57 -3.05
N SER A 297 1.93 15.51 -4.02
CA SER A 297 1.82 14.43 -5.00
C SER A 297 3.02 14.34 -5.93
N GLU A 298 3.55 15.46 -6.43
CA GLU A 298 4.77 15.49 -7.25
C GLU A 298 5.99 14.98 -6.45
N ARG A 299 6.07 15.38 -5.19
CA ARG A 299 7.12 14.90 -4.28
C ARG A 299 6.96 13.41 -3.98
N TYR A 300 5.73 12.93 -3.80
CA TYR A 300 5.45 11.49 -3.60
C TYR A 300 5.96 10.64 -4.77
N GLY A 301 5.70 11.06 -6.00
CA GLY A 301 6.22 10.38 -7.19
C GLY A 301 7.74 10.31 -7.24
N LYS A 302 8.44 11.34 -6.73
CA LYS A 302 9.92 11.37 -6.68
C LYS A 302 10.49 10.55 -5.52
N ASP A 303 9.93 10.70 -4.33
CA ASP A 303 10.48 10.12 -3.09
C ASP A 303 10.15 8.63 -2.98
N VAL A 304 8.92 8.23 -3.38
CA VAL A 304 8.39 6.88 -3.22
C VAL A 304 8.42 6.09 -4.52
N GLY A 305 8.31 6.77 -5.66
CA GLY A 305 8.33 6.14 -6.99
C GLY A 305 6.99 5.58 -7.47
N GLU A 306 5.90 5.72 -6.70
CA GLU A 306 4.55 5.39 -7.17
C GLU A 306 3.97 6.52 -8.05
N VAL A 307 2.94 6.18 -8.81
CA VAL A 307 2.22 7.16 -9.66
C VAL A 307 1.29 7.98 -8.77
N PRO A 308 1.50 9.30 -8.63
CA PRO A 308 0.58 10.15 -7.90
C PRO A 308 -0.82 10.10 -8.51
N VAL A 309 -1.86 10.05 -7.67
CA VAL A 309 -3.25 10.04 -8.18
C VAL A 309 -3.75 11.44 -8.58
N ASN A 310 -3.13 12.50 -8.08
CA ASN A 310 -3.49 13.87 -8.46
C ASN A 310 -3.10 14.13 -9.92
N ARG A 311 -4.10 14.36 -10.80
CA ARG A 311 -3.91 14.55 -12.25
C ARG A 311 -3.09 15.79 -12.62
N LYS A 312 -2.96 16.76 -11.71
CA LYS A 312 -2.17 17.97 -11.90
C LYS A 312 -0.70 17.78 -11.55
N ALA A 313 -0.37 16.68 -10.85
CA ALA A 313 1.00 16.35 -10.51
C ALA A 313 1.77 15.82 -11.73
N GLU A 314 3.03 16.16 -11.82
CA GLU A 314 3.93 15.62 -12.84
C GLU A 314 4.13 14.10 -12.59
N GLN A 315 4.02 13.32 -13.68
CA GLN A 315 4.18 11.88 -13.65
C GLN A 315 5.61 11.50 -14.02
N THR A 316 6.22 10.67 -13.19
CA THR A 316 7.60 10.19 -13.43
C THR A 316 7.68 8.79 -14.03
N ASN A 317 6.60 7.99 -13.92
CA ASN A 317 6.56 6.59 -14.36
C ASN A 317 5.78 6.43 -15.66
N GLU A 318 6.44 6.62 -16.79
CA GLU A 318 5.83 6.55 -18.13
C GLU A 318 5.22 5.17 -18.44
N TYR A 319 5.74 4.08 -17.88
CA TYR A 319 5.21 2.73 -18.11
C TYR A 319 3.89 2.45 -17.39
N LEU A 320 3.50 3.24 -16.39
CA LEU A 320 2.18 3.20 -15.74
C LEU A 320 1.28 4.39 -16.10
N ARG A 321 1.72 5.24 -17.04
CA ARG A 321 0.93 6.33 -17.57
C ARG A 321 0.15 5.85 -18.79
N PHE A 322 -1.12 5.61 -18.63
CA PHE A 322 -1.98 5.08 -19.68
C PHE A 322 -2.88 6.16 -20.27
N SER A 323 -3.01 6.17 -21.59
CA SER A 323 -4.09 6.88 -22.28
C SER A 323 -5.45 6.17 -22.02
N PRO A 324 -6.60 6.81 -22.29
CA PRO A 324 -7.91 6.16 -22.12
C PRO A 324 -8.06 4.84 -22.88
N ASP A 325 -7.48 4.74 -24.08
CA ASP A 325 -7.54 3.50 -24.88
C ASP A 325 -6.58 2.44 -24.35
N GLU A 326 -5.40 2.83 -23.89
CA GLU A 326 -4.47 1.92 -23.21
C GLU A 326 -5.03 1.38 -21.89
N LEU A 327 -5.75 2.22 -21.10
CA LEU A 327 -6.45 1.77 -19.89
C LEU A 327 -7.42 0.64 -20.21
N LYS A 328 -8.27 0.80 -21.22
CA LYS A 328 -9.22 -0.24 -21.64
C LYS A 328 -8.53 -1.52 -22.09
N LYS A 329 -7.40 -1.38 -22.79
CA LYS A 329 -6.70 -2.51 -23.40
C LYS A 329 -5.83 -3.28 -22.41
N PHE A 330 -5.06 -2.60 -21.61
CA PHE A 330 -3.97 -3.20 -20.83
C PHE A 330 -4.23 -3.24 -19.32
N VAL A 331 -5.15 -2.41 -18.82
CA VAL A 331 -5.33 -2.26 -17.38
C VAL A 331 -6.57 -2.97 -16.87
N VAL A 332 -6.43 -3.56 -15.71
CA VAL A 332 -7.52 -4.11 -14.90
C VAL A 332 -7.46 -3.48 -13.52
N VAL A 333 -8.59 -2.97 -13.07
CA VAL A 333 -8.80 -2.66 -11.65
C VAL A 333 -9.50 -3.86 -11.03
N PRO A 334 -8.84 -4.61 -10.15
CA PRO A 334 -9.43 -5.81 -9.58
C PRO A 334 -10.67 -5.53 -8.74
N ASP A 335 -11.63 -6.44 -8.77
CA ASP A 335 -12.68 -6.52 -7.76
C ASP A 335 -12.09 -7.13 -6.47
N TRP A 336 -11.55 -6.26 -5.63
CA TRP A 336 -10.86 -6.66 -4.40
C TRP A 336 -11.77 -7.37 -3.38
N ASP A 337 -13.08 -7.13 -3.42
CA ASP A 337 -14.04 -7.82 -2.57
C ASP A 337 -14.22 -9.27 -3.02
N HIS A 338 -14.35 -9.48 -4.33
CA HIS A 338 -14.39 -10.83 -4.92
C HIS A 338 -13.07 -11.58 -4.67
N LEU A 339 -11.95 -10.96 -5.00
CA LEU A 339 -10.62 -11.57 -4.80
C LEU A 339 -10.41 -11.99 -3.33
N GLY A 340 -10.79 -11.13 -2.40
CA GLY A 340 -10.66 -11.43 -0.97
C GLY A 340 -11.47 -12.65 -0.51
N LYS A 341 -12.61 -12.94 -1.15
CA LYS A 341 -13.44 -14.11 -0.86
C LYS A 341 -12.86 -15.40 -1.45
N GLU A 342 -12.24 -15.30 -2.64
CA GLU A 342 -11.74 -16.45 -3.39
C GLU A 342 -10.31 -16.85 -3.01
N LEU A 343 -9.54 -15.97 -2.39
CA LEU A 343 -8.10 -16.11 -2.18
C LEU A 343 -7.71 -17.43 -1.48
N ASP A 344 -8.43 -17.83 -0.44
CA ASP A 344 -8.17 -19.08 0.28
C ASP A 344 -8.40 -20.30 -0.62
N GLY A 345 -9.43 -20.27 -1.45
CA GLY A 345 -9.74 -21.32 -2.43
C GLY A 345 -8.63 -21.43 -3.48
N TRP A 346 -8.19 -20.29 -4.00
CA TRP A 346 -7.09 -20.23 -4.98
C TRP A 346 -5.75 -20.68 -4.40
N ASN A 347 -5.44 -20.33 -3.17
CA ASN A 347 -4.22 -20.79 -2.52
C ASN A 347 -4.22 -22.30 -2.31
N LYS A 348 -5.34 -22.90 -1.88
CA LYS A 348 -5.49 -24.35 -1.77
C LYS A 348 -5.35 -25.03 -3.14
N ARG A 349 -5.87 -24.42 -4.20
CA ARG A 349 -5.74 -24.92 -5.55
C ARG A 349 -4.31 -24.88 -6.05
N TRP A 350 -3.59 -23.81 -5.78
CA TRP A 350 -2.15 -23.69 -6.05
C TRP A 350 -1.37 -24.86 -5.41
N GLU A 351 -1.55 -25.07 -4.12
CA GLU A 351 -0.87 -26.15 -3.40
C GLU A 351 -1.20 -27.54 -3.98
N LYS A 352 -2.46 -27.77 -4.28
CA LYS A 352 -2.93 -29.07 -4.78
C LYS A 352 -2.53 -29.34 -6.23
N ASP A 353 -2.69 -28.35 -7.11
CA ASP A 353 -2.72 -28.56 -8.56
C ASP A 353 -1.41 -28.14 -9.26
N ILE A 354 -0.64 -27.23 -8.63
CA ILE A 354 0.54 -26.60 -9.26
C ILE A 354 1.84 -27.03 -8.59
N VAL A 355 1.94 -26.93 -7.25
CA VAL A 355 3.20 -27.19 -6.54
C VAL A 355 3.82 -28.54 -6.87
N GLN A 356 3.02 -29.58 -7.05
CA GLN A 356 3.48 -30.91 -7.41
C GLN A 356 4.00 -31.05 -8.87
N LEU A 357 3.86 -30.02 -9.69
CA LEU A 357 4.28 -29.98 -11.09
C LEU A 357 5.57 -29.19 -11.29
N LEU A 358 5.99 -28.47 -10.25
CA LEU A 358 7.23 -27.69 -10.20
C LEU A 358 8.37 -28.55 -9.67
#